data_e259e6d03174c15a70a7ac7afec18b0f
#
_entry.id   e259e6d03174c15a70a7ac7afec18b0f
#
_cell.length_a   1.000
_cell.length_b   1.000
_cell.length_c   1.000
_cell.angle_alpha   90.00
_cell.angle_beta   90.00
_cell.angle_gamma   90.00
#
_symmetry.space_group_name_H-M   'P 1'
#
loop_
_entity.id
_entity.type
_entity.pdbx_description
1 polymer ?
#
loop_
_entity_poly.entity_id
_entity_poly.type
_entity_poly.pdbx_seq_one_letter_code
_entity_poly.pdbx_strand_id
1 'polypeptide(L)'
;MGVNLVTRVRNFAISTQTFSANDHDVQDGCVTPGTHRIMRFDFLSYNAGNSDLVIGSPASRPDLFVWSAGHGHYHLRDFNEFLLFNSTGGLATIGYKQAFCAIDIERIGANASASARFANCNTDQGISSGWADVYSSGLPCQYIVIDTVPDGDYTLQSTTNAKHIVGEDCFGDNTEWTGLRIAGNSVSEITPPWIPEDRIAFNRANLSVAQFGGRWKVVEGNHWLIDTGGIKAEADRILEIVKHYKLASMCFVGRPSCGDVTPMMYWLTDAGSAPSGSLAGEDCIAFDPANLAVLEVGGRWKVAEGAHWLLDFGPAHGNAVAALHFIRTHQFNEMCFVGRPGPSMTYFKRRRGIRDHLQVMDPRVLHAAIDNPHWWQAQRELVAARETVIDLSSHAVGPCDDPLAKMGVRIATADSRRFDAHISEQHGIRGLALAGKCELQLPRSVDQVDILIAHFGRPPTIKARGKDKQMVSVVADDRPRQVELLRLIGSGIDRVDIDAPEGASLVQIAFPGHTRGGTPLPVPKHPGERAKGSSKKK
;
A
#
# COMPACT_ATOMS: atom_id res chain seq x y z
N MET A 1 -1.44 20.70 16.66
CA MET A 1 -2.15 20.83 15.35
C MET A 1 -3.52 21.39 15.67
N GLY A 2 -3.96 22.47 15.01
CA GLY A 2 -5.30 23.03 15.18
C GLY A 2 -6.35 22.21 14.45
N VAL A 3 -7.07 22.81 13.51
CA VAL A 3 -7.99 22.12 12.60
C VAL A 3 -7.19 21.38 11.53
N ASN A 4 -7.55 20.14 11.22
CA ASN A 4 -6.96 19.37 10.13
C ASN A 4 -8.02 18.46 9.52
N LEU A 5 -8.42 18.74 8.27
CA LEU A 5 -9.45 17.98 7.57
C LEU A 5 -8.83 16.88 6.72
N VAL A 6 -9.41 15.69 6.80
CA VAL A 6 -8.98 14.54 6.03
C VAL A 6 -10.20 13.93 5.34
N THR A 7 -10.04 13.59 4.08
CA THR A 7 -11.11 12.95 3.29
C THR A 7 -11.10 11.43 3.48
N ARG A 8 -12.30 10.84 3.50
CA ARG A 8 -12.52 9.39 3.33
C ARG A 8 -13.73 9.14 2.44
N VAL A 9 -13.69 8.05 1.70
CA VAL A 9 -14.81 7.57 0.88
C VAL A 9 -15.01 6.07 1.09
N ARG A 10 -16.25 5.60 0.96
CA ARG A 10 -16.58 4.18 1.15
C ARG A 10 -17.94 3.85 0.50
N ASN A 11 -18.32 2.57 0.47
CA ASN A 11 -19.65 2.10 0.10
C ASN A 11 -20.06 2.47 -1.34
N PHE A 12 -19.20 2.17 -2.31
CA PHE A 12 -19.46 2.44 -3.71
C PHE A 12 -20.56 1.53 -4.27
N ALA A 13 -21.48 2.13 -5.04
CA ALA A 13 -22.53 1.40 -5.75
C ALA A 13 -22.90 2.10 -7.07
N ILE A 14 -23.19 1.33 -8.11
CA ILE A 14 -23.71 1.85 -9.38
C ILE A 14 -25.17 1.46 -9.52
N SER A 15 -25.99 2.41 -9.96
CA SER A 15 -27.40 2.18 -10.28
C SER A 15 -27.83 3.04 -11.45
N THR A 16 -28.96 2.66 -12.07
CA THR A 16 -29.66 3.49 -13.05
C THR A 16 -30.88 4.10 -12.36
N GLN A 17 -31.02 5.41 -12.43
CA GLN A 17 -32.10 6.17 -11.81
C GLN A 17 -32.71 7.14 -12.80
N THR A 18 -34.03 7.27 -12.76
CA THR A 18 -34.78 8.26 -13.56
C THR A 18 -35.12 9.46 -12.68
N PHE A 19 -34.79 10.65 -13.17
CA PHE A 19 -35.05 11.93 -12.52
C PHE A 19 -36.09 12.72 -13.32
N SER A 20 -37.10 13.20 -12.65
CA SER A 20 -38.09 14.12 -13.22
C SER A 20 -37.61 15.58 -13.08
N ALA A 21 -38.20 16.49 -13.86
CA ALA A 21 -37.88 17.92 -13.75
C ALA A 21 -38.21 18.53 -12.37
N ASN A 22 -39.03 17.86 -11.58
CA ASN A 22 -39.45 18.33 -10.25
C ASN A 22 -38.61 17.70 -9.13
N ASP A 23 -37.70 16.79 -9.44
CA ASP A 23 -36.80 16.19 -8.42
C ASP A 23 -35.83 17.21 -7.88
N HIS A 24 -35.56 17.16 -6.58
CA HIS A 24 -34.63 18.06 -5.91
C HIS A 24 -33.22 18.04 -6.55
N ASP A 25 -32.75 16.87 -6.96
CA ASP A 25 -31.47 16.68 -7.62
C ASP A 25 -31.36 17.47 -8.94
N VAL A 26 -32.46 17.60 -9.67
CA VAL A 26 -32.58 18.39 -10.91
C VAL A 26 -32.68 19.89 -10.59
N GLN A 27 -33.47 20.25 -9.59
CA GLN A 27 -33.62 21.65 -9.16
C GLN A 27 -32.32 22.24 -8.57
N ASP A 28 -31.55 21.42 -7.87
CA ASP A 28 -30.23 21.81 -7.35
C ASP A 28 -29.12 21.71 -8.41
N GLY A 29 -29.44 21.30 -9.65
CA GLY A 29 -28.50 21.27 -10.77
C GLY A 29 -27.51 20.12 -10.74
N CYS A 30 -27.75 19.08 -9.93
CA CYS A 30 -26.87 17.91 -9.80
C CYS A 30 -26.94 16.99 -11.01
N VAL A 31 -28.11 16.95 -11.68
CA VAL A 31 -28.40 16.08 -12.84
C VAL A 31 -29.46 16.73 -13.72
N THR A 32 -29.50 16.39 -15.00
CA THR A 32 -30.60 16.77 -15.91
C THR A 32 -31.79 15.81 -15.76
N PRO A 33 -33.03 16.24 -16.13
CA PRO A 33 -34.13 15.29 -16.22
C PRO A 33 -33.81 14.16 -17.20
N GLY A 34 -34.17 12.93 -16.85
CA GLY A 34 -33.91 11.76 -17.68
C GLY A 34 -33.48 10.55 -16.87
N THR A 35 -33.11 9.50 -17.58
CA THR A 35 -32.58 8.27 -16.96
C THR A 35 -31.05 8.29 -17.06
N HIS A 36 -30.39 8.23 -15.91
CA HIS A 36 -28.95 8.35 -15.79
C HIS A 36 -28.36 7.14 -15.07
N ARG A 37 -27.18 6.74 -15.47
CA ARG A 37 -26.32 5.81 -14.76
C ARG A 37 -25.47 6.61 -13.78
N ILE A 38 -25.60 6.31 -12.49
CA ILE A 38 -24.95 7.06 -11.41
C ILE A 38 -24.11 6.15 -10.54
N MET A 39 -23.01 6.67 -10.05
CA MET A 39 -22.16 6.02 -9.05
C MET A 39 -22.31 6.77 -7.73
N ARG A 40 -22.84 6.09 -6.72
CA ARG A 40 -23.05 6.57 -5.37
C ARG A 40 -21.95 6.10 -4.44
N PHE A 41 -21.61 6.89 -3.43
CA PHE A 41 -20.65 6.56 -2.39
C PHE A 41 -20.87 7.43 -1.16
N ASP A 42 -20.45 6.93 0.01
CA ASP A 42 -20.36 7.75 1.22
C ASP A 42 -19.10 8.61 1.16
N PHE A 43 -19.24 9.87 1.52
CA PHE A 43 -18.13 10.81 1.62
C PHE A 43 -18.04 11.37 3.03
N LEU A 44 -16.83 11.43 3.58
CA LEU A 44 -16.56 11.89 4.94
C LEU A 44 -15.53 13.01 4.91
N SER A 45 -15.87 14.14 5.55
CA SER A 45 -14.91 15.18 5.92
C SER A 45 -14.58 15.03 7.41
N TYR A 46 -13.44 14.43 7.72
CA TYR A 46 -13.01 14.11 9.07
C TYR A 46 -12.06 15.17 9.62
N ASN A 47 -12.38 15.77 10.78
CA ASN A 47 -11.47 16.64 11.48
C ASN A 47 -10.52 15.85 12.38
N ALA A 48 -9.36 15.51 11.87
CA ALA A 48 -8.30 14.80 12.56
C ALA A 48 -7.43 15.69 13.46
N GLY A 49 -7.68 17.00 13.45
CA GLY A 49 -7.01 17.99 14.31
C GLY A 49 -7.44 17.88 15.79
N ASN A 50 -6.85 18.71 16.62
CA ASN A 50 -7.18 18.77 18.06
C ASN A 50 -7.96 20.05 18.43
N SER A 51 -8.44 20.79 17.43
CA SER A 51 -9.33 21.94 17.60
C SER A 51 -10.55 21.79 16.70
N ASP A 52 -11.70 22.26 17.16
CA ASP A 52 -12.92 22.27 16.37
C ASP A 52 -12.79 23.21 15.18
N LEU A 53 -13.24 22.78 14.00
CA LEU A 53 -13.52 23.66 12.89
C LEU A 53 -14.82 24.39 13.18
N VAL A 54 -14.76 25.69 13.36
CA VAL A 54 -15.94 26.56 13.56
C VAL A 54 -16.10 27.44 12.32
N ILE A 55 -17.09 27.16 11.48
CA ILE A 55 -17.39 27.95 10.27
C ILE A 55 -18.29 29.13 10.62
N GLY A 56 -19.20 28.95 11.57
CA GLY A 56 -20.19 29.92 12.01
C GLY A 56 -21.55 29.72 11.37
N SER A 57 -22.46 30.65 11.64
CA SER A 57 -23.84 30.56 11.12
C SER A 57 -23.96 31.16 9.72
N PRO A 58 -24.93 30.72 8.91
CA PRO A 58 -25.21 31.34 7.61
C PRO A 58 -25.49 32.82 7.69
N ALA A 59 -26.09 33.30 8.76
CA ALA A 59 -26.33 34.73 8.98
C ALA A 59 -25.04 35.54 9.20
N SER A 60 -24.02 34.91 9.84
CA SER A 60 -22.73 35.57 10.09
C SER A 60 -21.76 35.45 8.92
N ARG A 61 -21.93 34.46 8.06
CA ARG A 61 -21.04 34.16 6.91
C ARG A 61 -21.83 33.95 5.61
N PRO A 62 -22.62 34.95 5.15
CA PRO A 62 -23.41 34.81 3.91
C PRO A 62 -22.54 34.65 2.65
N ASP A 63 -21.24 34.95 2.75
CA ASP A 63 -20.22 34.74 1.72
C ASP A 63 -19.96 33.25 1.46
N LEU A 64 -20.08 32.39 2.48
CA LEU A 64 -19.77 30.95 2.42
C LEU A 64 -21.00 30.07 2.17
N PHE A 65 -22.19 30.56 2.51
CA PHE A 65 -23.38 29.72 2.51
C PHE A 65 -24.36 30.05 1.38
N VAL A 66 -25.11 29.05 0.92
CA VAL A 66 -26.23 29.17 -0.01
C VAL A 66 -27.43 28.43 0.55
N TRP A 67 -28.62 29.03 0.44
CA TRP A 67 -29.87 28.36 0.78
C TRP A 67 -30.22 27.32 -0.27
N SER A 68 -30.41 26.07 0.12
CA SER A 68 -30.99 25.02 -0.72
C SER A 68 -32.51 24.94 -0.47
N ALA A 69 -33.30 25.36 -1.45
CA ALA A 69 -34.77 25.29 -1.33
C ALA A 69 -35.25 23.83 -1.30
N GLY A 70 -34.57 22.94 -2.00
CA GLY A 70 -34.85 21.52 -2.02
C GLY A 70 -34.63 20.81 -0.70
N HIS A 71 -33.61 21.22 0.05
CA HIS A 71 -33.23 20.63 1.33
C HIS A 71 -33.76 21.40 2.55
N GLY A 72 -34.23 22.63 2.37
CA GLY A 72 -34.74 23.47 3.47
C GLY A 72 -33.68 23.90 4.49
N HIS A 73 -32.40 23.95 4.08
CA HIS A 73 -31.29 24.38 4.92
C HIS A 73 -30.14 25.00 4.11
N TYR A 74 -29.16 25.56 4.82
CA TYR A 74 -28.00 26.19 4.20
C TYR A 74 -26.88 25.20 3.94
N HIS A 75 -26.26 25.27 2.75
CA HIS A 75 -25.09 24.54 2.35
C HIS A 75 -23.85 25.44 2.34
N LEU A 76 -22.71 24.91 2.78
CA LEU A 76 -21.40 25.50 2.61
C LEU A 76 -20.96 25.29 1.15
N ARG A 77 -20.69 26.39 0.42
CA ARG A 77 -20.34 26.34 -1.01
C ARG A 77 -18.96 25.78 -1.23
N ASP A 78 -18.77 25.09 -2.36
CA ASP A 78 -17.46 24.74 -2.90
C ASP A 78 -16.49 24.05 -1.91
N PHE A 79 -17.05 23.36 -0.92
CA PHE A 79 -16.27 22.76 0.14
C PHE A 79 -15.57 21.47 -0.31
N ASN A 80 -16.26 20.65 -1.10
CA ASN A 80 -15.72 19.37 -1.54
C ASN A 80 -15.70 19.27 -3.07
N GLU A 81 -14.78 18.43 -3.59
CA GLU A 81 -14.61 18.20 -5.01
C GLU A 81 -14.46 16.70 -5.30
N PHE A 82 -15.05 16.23 -6.40
CA PHE A 82 -14.97 14.86 -6.88
C PHE A 82 -14.56 14.85 -8.35
N LEU A 83 -13.42 14.26 -8.68
CA LEU A 83 -12.92 14.13 -10.04
C LEU A 83 -12.63 12.65 -10.34
N LEU A 84 -13.21 12.14 -11.43
CA LEU A 84 -12.96 10.76 -11.88
C LEU A 84 -12.01 10.78 -13.06
N PHE A 85 -10.84 10.16 -12.90
CA PHE A 85 -9.82 10.05 -13.94
C PHE A 85 -9.76 8.64 -14.50
N ASN A 86 -9.53 8.51 -15.79
CA ASN A 86 -9.23 7.22 -16.42
C ASN A 86 -7.79 6.76 -16.09
N SER A 87 -7.43 5.56 -16.52
CA SER A 87 -6.12 4.95 -16.25
C SER A 87 -4.92 5.68 -16.86
N THR A 88 -5.15 6.67 -17.73
CA THR A 88 -4.09 7.50 -18.33
C THR A 88 -4.07 8.94 -17.81
N GLY A 89 -4.91 9.25 -16.82
CA GLY A 89 -5.00 10.58 -16.20
C GLY A 89 -5.92 11.56 -16.93
N GLY A 90 -6.67 11.10 -17.94
CA GLY A 90 -7.71 11.90 -18.56
C GLY A 90 -8.94 12.02 -17.65
N LEU A 91 -9.44 13.25 -17.47
CA LEU A 91 -10.67 13.49 -16.70
C LEU A 91 -11.86 12.86 -17.43
N ALA A 92 -12.50 11.87 -16.80
CA ALA A 92 -13.66 11.18 -17.35
C ALA A 92 -14.97 11.89 -17.03
N THR A 93 -15.14 12.33 -15.77
CA THR A 93 -16.32 13.09 -15.31
C THR A 93 -16.02 13.76 -13.97
N ILE A 94 -16.90 14.68 -13.55
CA ILE A 94 -16.84 15.38 -12.27
C ILE A 94 -18.14 15.15 -11.48
N GLY A 95 -18.06 15.18 -10.16
CA GLY A 95 -19.23 15.24 -9.29
C GLY A 95 -19.76 16.68 -9.19
N TYR A 96 -21.07 16.83 -9.30
CA TYR A 96 -21.70 18.16 -9.29
C TYR A 96 -21.92 18.71 -7.88
N LYS A 97 -22.09 17.86 -6.86
CA LYS A 97 -22.35 18.34 -5.51
C LYS A 97 -21.07 18.87 -4.88
N GLN A 98 -20.99 20.19 -4.80
CA GLN A 98 -19.89 20.92 -4.17
C GLN A 98 -20.33 21.68 -2.92
N ALA A 99 -21.60 21.56 -2.54
CA ALA A 99 -22.20 22.26 -1.41
C ALA A 99 -22.73 21.26 -0.36
N PHE A 100 -22.37 21.48 0.87
CA PHE A 100 -22.64 20.58 2.00
C PHE A 100 -23.03 21.39 3.24
N CYS A 101 -23.70 20.73 4.19
CA CYS A 101 -23.88 21.25 5.53
C CYS A 101 -22.83 20.61 6.43
N ALA A 102 -21.88 21.38 6.95
CA ALA A 102 -20.82 20.84 7.79
C ALA A 102 -21.31 20.68 9.24
N ILE A 103 -21.52 19.42 9.67
CA ILE A 103 -21.99 19.06 11.02
C ILE A 103 -21.37 17.75 11.51
N ASP A 104 -21.45 17.52 12.83
CA ASP A 104 -20.93 16.30 13.48
C ASP A 104 -21.88 15.12 13.28
N ILE A 105 -21.51 14.15 12.47
CA ILE A 105 -22.33 12.95 12.17
C ILE A 105 -21.72 11.68 12.77
N GLU A 106 -20.43 11.42 12.55
CA GLU A 106 -19.77 10.20 12.98
C GLU A 106 -18.54 10.49 13.87
N ARG A 107 -18.42 9.77 14.97
CA ARG A 107 -17.22 9.84 15.84
C ARG A 107 -16.17 8.91 15.29
N ILE A 108 -15.01 9.43 14.91
CA ILE A 108 -13.88 8.66 14.37
C ILE A 108 -12.69 8.67 15.31
N GLY A 109 -12.30 9.85 15.81
CA GLY A 109 -11.15 9.98 16.67
C GLY A 109 -11.40 9.47 18.11
N ALA A 110 -10.40 8.85 18.71
CA ALA A 110 -10.48 8.40 20.10
C ALA A 110 -10.71 9.55 21.11
N ASN A 111 -10.33 10.77 20.74
CA ASN A 111 -10.49 12.01 21.52
C ASN A 111 -11.80 12.75 21.23
N ALA A 112 -12.66 12.24 20.34
CA ALA A 112 -13.91 12.89 20.01
C ALA A 112 -14.83 13.02 21.23
N SER A 113 -15.46 14.19 21.39
CA SER A 113 -16.46 14.45 22.42
C SER A 113 -17.60 13.43 22.38
N ALA A 114 -18.24 13.16 23.52
CA ALA A 114 -19.34 12.20 23.60
C ALA A 114 -20.59 12.67 22.83
N SER A 115 -20.76 13.99 22.66
CA SER A 115 -21.91 14.61 22.01
C SER A 115 -21.46 15.53 20.88
N ALA A 116 -22.23 15.52 19.79
CA ALA A 116 -22.08 16.47 18.69
C ALA A 116 -22.24 17.90 19.20
N ARG A 117 -21.37 18.80 18.75
CA ARG A 117 -21.46 20.25 18.97
C ARG A 117 -22.25 20.91 17.84
N PHE A 118 -21.94 20.55 16.60
CA PHE A 118 -22.56 21.07 15.40
C PHE A 118 -23.60 20.05 14.92
N ALA A 119 -24.88 20.36 15.06
CA ALA A 119 -25.95 19.40 14.77
C ALA A 119 -27.10 20.00 13.93
N ASN A 120 -26.96 21.24 13.43
CA ASN A 120 -28.02 21.92 12.68
C ASN A 120 -27.44 22.82 11.59
N CYS A 121 -27.85 22.59 10.37
CA CYS A 121 -27.39 23.31 9.17
C CYS A 121 -27.86 24.79 9.11
N ASN A 122 -28.82 25.20 9.91
CA ASN A 122 -29.38 26.56 9.96
C ASN A 122 -28.81 27.41 11.10
N THR A 123 -27.99 26.80 11.95
CA THR A 123 -27.28 27.48 13.05
C THR A 123 -25.77 27.49 12.77
N ASP A 124 -24.93 27.45 13.80
CA ASP A 124 -23.49 27.36 13.62
C ASP A 124 -23.11 26.02 13.00
N GLN A 125 -22.42 26.07 11.87
CA GLN A 125 -21.85 24.91 11.20
C GLN A 125 -20.37 24.75 11.55
N GLY A 126 -19.90 23.50 11.51
CA GLY A 126 -18.53 23.14 11.81
C GLY A 126 -18.34 21.65 11.95
N ILE A 127 -17.10 21.21 12.21
CA ILE A 127 -16.76 19.83 12.48
C ILE A 127 -15.88 19.78 13.72
N SER A 128 -16.37 19.16 14.80
CA SER A 128 -15.62 19.02 16.05
C SER A 128 -14.38 18.15 15.88
N SER A 129 -13.37 18.39 16.69
CA SER A 129 -12.18 17.52 16.75
C SER A 129 -12.57 16.06 16.97
N GLY A 130 -12.07 15.17 16.12
CA GLY A 130 -12.36 13.74 16.18
C GLY A 130 -13.70 13.31 15.55
N TRP A 131 -14.51 14.25 15.07
CA TRP A 131 -15.76 13.97 14.36
C TRP A 131 -15.60 14.06 12.85
N ALA A 132 -16.49 13.41 12.12
CA ALA A 132 -16.65 13.55 10.68
C ALA A 132 -18.07 14.02 10.34
N ASP A 133 -18.15 14.89 9.36
CA ASP A 133 -19.34 15.12 8.59
C ASP A 133 -19.46 14.03 7.53
N VAL A 134 -20.61 13.36 7.47
CA VAL A 134 -20.80 12.16 6.62
C VAL A 134 -21.96 12.38 5.66
N TYR A 135 -21.67 12.35 4.39
CA TYR A 135 -22.64 12.31 3.32
C TYR A 135 -22.82 10.89 2.84
N SER A 136 -23.87 10.24 3.32
CA SER A 136 -24.18 8.86 2.93
C SER A 136 -24.64 8.80 1.47
N SER A 137 -24.36 7.68 0.82
CA SER A 137 -24.71 7.40 -0.57
C SER A 137 -26.21 7.48 -0.90
N GLY A 138 -27.07 7.46 0.13
CA GLY A 138 -28.50 7.63 -0.02
C GLY A 138 -28.99 9.08 -0.13
N LEU A 139 -28.14 10.05 0.14
CA LEU A 139 -28.55 11.47 0.11
C LEU A 139 -28.72 11.97 -1.33
N PRO A 140 -29.62 12.96 -1.54
CA PRO A 140 -29.76 13.65 -2.81
C PRO A 140 -28.43 14.26 -3.28
N CYS A 141 -28.16 14.20 -4.58
CA CYS A 141 -26.94 14.70 -5.20
C CYS A 141 -25.62 14.02 -4.76
N GLN A 142 -25.64 13.03 -3.85
CA GLN A 142 -24.44 12.31 -3.41
C GLN A 142 -24.09 11.19 -4.39
N TYR A 143 -23.67 11.56 -5.60
CA TYR A 143 -23.24 10.66 -6.68
C TYR A 143 -22.48 11.40 -7.77
N ILE A 144 -21.89 10.62 -8.66
CA ILE A 144 -21.32 11.08 -9.92
C ILE A 144 -22.14 10.47 -11.07
N VAL A 145 -22.52 11.29 -12.06
CA VAL A 145 -23.14 10.81 -13.29
C VAL A 145 -22.07 10.19 -14.17
N ILE A 146 -22.31 8.94 -14.57
CA ILE A 146 -21.34 8.13 -15.34
C ILE A 146 -21.92 7.60 -16.67
N ASP A 147 -22.90 8.28 -17.26
CA ASP A 147 -23.56 7.88 -18.52
C ASP A 147 -22.56 7.64 -19.66
N THR A 148 -21.56 8.52 -19.75
CA THR A 148 -20.52 8.49 -20.81
C THR A 148 -19.23 7.82 -20.37
N VAL A 149 -19.19 7.27 -19.15
CA VAL A 149 -18.01 6.59 -18.60
C VAL A 149 -18.07 5.11 -18.98
N PRO A 150 -17.17 4.62 -19.86
CA PRO A 150 -17.14 3.22 -20.24
C PRO A 150 -16.67 2.32 -19.10
N ASP A 151 -16.87 1.01 -19.25
CA ASP A 151 -16.29 0.04 -18.34
C ASP A 151 -14.75 0.11 -18.37
N GLY A 152 -14.11 0.02 -17.21
CA GLY A 152 -12.65 0.18 -17.10
C GLY A 152 -12.18 0.47 -15.67
N ASP A 153 -10.89 0.79 -15.57
CA ASP A 153 -10.22 1.14 -14.31
C ASP A 153 -10.06 2.66 -14.22
N TYR A 154 -10.42 3.21 -13.07
CA TYR A 154 -10.47 4.65 -12.80
C TYR A 154 -9.84 4.99 -11.47
N THR A 155 -9.46 6.25 -11.31
CA THR A 155 -9.12 6.86 -10.02
C THR A 155 -10.15 7.93 -9.69
N LEU A 156 -10.82 7.80 -8.56
CA LEU A 156 -11.61 8.87 -7.97
C LEU A 156 -10.71 9.69 -7.03
N GLN A 157 -10.56 10.96 -7.35
CA GLN A 157 -10.04 11.98 -6.45
C GLN A 157 -11.20 12.60 -5.69
N SER A 158 -11.15 12.55 -4.37
CA SER A 158 -12.11 13.22 -3.49
C SER A 158 -11.37 14.15 -2.58
N THR A 159 -11.73 15.44 -2.55
CA THR A 159 -10.98 16.46 -1.79
C THR A 159 -11.93 17.27 -0.93
N THR A 160 -11.68 17.30 0.38
CA THR A 160 -12.35 18.21 1.32
C THR A 160 -11.67 19.57 1.28
N ASN A 161 -12.45 20.64 1.43
CA ASN A 161 -11.95 22.04 1.42
C ASN A 161 -11.06 22.34 0.20
N ALA A 162 -11.47 21.84 -0.96
CA ALA A 162 -10.67 21.87 -2.20
C ALA A 162 -10.27 23.30 -2.63
N LYS A 163 -11.09 24.30 -2.29
CA LYS A 163 -10.83 25.73 -2.59
C LYS A 163 -10.27 26.52 -1.41
N HIS A 164 -9.90 25.84 -0.31
CA HIS A 164 -9.35 26.46 0.90
C HIS A 164 -10.23 27.57 1.47
N ILE A 165 -11.56 27.36 1.45
CA ILE A 165 -12.53 28.38 1.89
C ILE A 165 -12.62 28.50 3.41
N VAL A 166 -12.18 27.47 4.14
CA VAL A 166 -12.02 27.50 5.60
C VAL A 166 -10.55 27.30 5.96
N GLY A 167 -10.14 27.92 7.06
CA GLY A 167 -8.76 27.82 7.54
C GLY A 167 -8.52 26.48 8.25
N GLU A 168 -7.42 25.85 7.92
CA GLU A 168 -6.89 24.67 8.60
C GLU A 168 -5.36 24.70 8.63
N ASP A 169 -4.75 23.89 9.51
CA ASP A 169 -3.29 23.91 9.68
C ASP A 169 -2.55 23.29 8.50
N CYS A 170 -3.22 22.40 7.77
CA CYS A 170 -2.62 21.67 6.66
C CYS A 170 -3.66 21.34 5.58
N PHE A 171 -3.24 21.43 4.32
CA PHE A 171 -4.03 21.05 3.15
C PHE A 171 -3.41 19.88 2.38
N GLY A 172 -2.28 19.35 2.83
CA GLY A 172 -1.54 18.29 2.14
C GLY A 172 -2.13 16.90 2.31
N ASP A 173 -3.16 16.76 3.13
CA ASP A 173 -3.84 15.49 3.45
C ASP A 173 -5.35 15.51 3.22
N ASN A 174 -5.87 16.57 2.57
CA ASN A 174 -7.29 16.73 2.27
C ASN A 174 -7.81 15.83 1.15
N THR A 175 -6.94 15.15 0.42
CA THR A 175 -7.31 14.37 -0.77
C THR A 175 -7.24 12.87 -0.52
N GLU A 176 -8.32 12.18 -0.87
CA GLU A 176 -8.40 10.72 -0.94
C GLU A 176 -8.32 10.26 -2.40
N TRP A 177 -7.55 9.21 -2.65
CA TRP A 177 -7.37 8.57 -3.95
C TRP A 177 -7.92 7.16 -3.92
N THR A 178 -9.03 6.91 -4.59
CA THR A 178 -9.64 5.59 -4.64
C THR A 178 -9.61 5.02 -6.05
N GLY A 179 -8.96 3.88 -6.21
CA GLY A 179 -9.01 3.12 -7.46
C GLY A 179 -10.33 2.37 -7.58
N LEU A 180 -10.98 2.45 -8.74
CA LEU A 180 -12.28 1.85 -8.99
C LEU A 180 -12.26 1.08 -10.30
N ARG A 181 -12.75 -0.15 -10.29
CA ARG A 181 -13.09 -0.90 -11.51
C ARG A 181 -14.58 -0.85 -11.72
N ILE A 182 -14.99 -0.28 -12.86
CA ILE A 182 -16.37 -0.17 -13.30
C ILE A 182 -16.64 -1.25 -14.35
N ALA A 183 -17.67 -2.08 -14.13
CA ALA A 183 -18.09 -3.13 -15.07
C ALA A 183 -19.62 -3.25 -15.07
N GLY A 184 -20.30 -2.71 -16.09
CA GLY A 184 -21.75 -2.59 -16.11
C GLY A 184 -22.25 -1.83 -14.89
N ASN A 185 -23.16 -2.45 -14.12
CA ASN A 185 -23.68 -1.88 -12.88
C ASN A 185 -22.89 -2.30 -11.62
N SER A 186 -21.70 -2.83 -11.79
CA SER A 186 -20.82 -3.20 -10.68
C SER A 186 -19.65 -2.23 -10.56
N VAL A 187 -19.26 -1.95 -9.34
CA VAL A 187 -18.04 -1.22 -9.01
C VAL A 187 -17.29 -1.96 -7.91
N SER A 188 -15.99 -2.05 -8.02
CA SER A 188 -15.13 -2.61 -6.99
C SER A 188 -13.89 -1.74 -6.78
N GLU A 189 -13.42 -1.67 -5.55
CA GLU A 189 -12.19 -0.97 -5.22
C GLU A 189 -10.96 -1.76 -5.69
N ILE A 190 -10.01 -1.05 -6.27
CA ILE A 190 -8.73 -1.56 -6.75
C ILE A 190 -7.61 -0.60 -6.35
N THR A 191 -6.36 -0.95 -6.60
CA THR A 191 -5.27 0.04 -6.54
C THR A 191 -5.51 1.12 -7.60
N PRO A 192 -5.41 2.42 -7.26
CA PRO A 192 -5.57 3.50 -8.23
C PRO A 192 -4.68 3.28 -9.46
N PRO A 193 -5.23 3.27 -10.70
CA PRO A 193 -4.42 3.07 -11.89
C PRO A 193 -3.56 4.29 -12.24
N TRP A 194 -3.94 5.47 -11.77
CA TRP A 194 -3.25 6.73 -12.02
C TRP A 194 -3.45 7.69 -10.86
N ILE A 195 -2.39 8.44 -10.51
CA ILE A 195 -2.42 9.56 -9.55
C ILE A 195 -1.50 10.65 -10.12
N PRO A 196 -1.86 11.95 -10.07
CA PRO A 196 -0.99 13.03 -10.51
C PRO A 196 0.25 13.16 -9.62
N GLU A 197 1.41 13.35 -10.22
CA GLU A 197 2.65 13.61 -9.46
C GLU A 197 2.77 15.08 -9.08
N ASP A 198 3.00 15.36 -7.79
CA ASP A 198 3.48 16.66 -7.32
C ASP A 198 4.99 16.76 -7.55
N ARG A 199 5.39 17.40 -8.65
CA ARG A 199 6.74 17.37 -9.19
C ARG A 199 7.32 18.77 -9.37
N ILE A 200 8.55 18.96 -8.85
CA ILE A 200 9.36 20.16 -9.06
C ILE A 200 10.58 19.79 -9.89
N ALA A 201 10.66 20.30 -11.11
CA ALA A 201 11.85 20.15 -11.96
C ALA A 201 12.93 21.17 -11.60
N PHE A 202 14.20 20.78 -11.75
CA PHE A 202 15.35 21.67 -11.55
C PHE A 202 16.48 21.35 -12.53
N ASN A 203 17.36 22.33 -12.77
CA ASN A 203 18.54 22.13 -13.59
C ASN A 203 19.76 21.74 -12.72
N ARG A 204 20.14 20.49 -12.74
CA ARG A 204 21.28 19.95 -11.99
C ARG A 204 22.60 20.71 -12.21
N ALA A 205 22.82 21.29 -13.41
CA ALA A 205 24.03 22.02 -13.72
C ALA A 205 24.15 23.33 -12.92
N ASN A 206 23.03 23.89 -12.49
CA ASN A 206 22.97 25.15 -11.74
C ASN A 206 22.98 24.94 -10.22
N LEU A 207 23.02 23.69 -9.76
CA LEU A 207 22.99 23.42 -8.33
C LEU A 207 24.32 23.69 -7.65
N SER A 208 24.23 24.33 -6.50
CA SER A 208 25.36 24.61 -5.60
C SER A 208 24.96 24.45 -4.14
N VAL A 209 25.96 24.35 -3.26
CA VAL A 209 25.78 24.43 -1.81
C VAL A 209 26.06 25.86 -1.38
N ALA A 210 25.13 26.48 -0.69
CA ALA A 210 25.24 27.86 -0.20
C ALA A 210 24.73 27.98 1.24
N GLN A 211 25.17 29.01 1.95
CA GLN A 211 24.74 29.31 3.31
C GLN A 211 23.87 30.56 3.33
N PHE A 212 22.68 30.44 3.92
CA PHE A 212 21.73 31.55 4.10
C PHE A 212 21.25 31.57 5.56
N GLY A 213 21.42 32.69 6.24
CA GLY A 213 20.98 32.84 7.63
C GLY A 213 21.58 31.79 8.57
N GLY A 214 22.86 31.41 8.37
CA GLY A 214 23.51 30.36 9.17
C GLY A 214 23.16 28.92 8.81
N ARG A 215 22.24 28.69 7.85
CA ARG A 215 21.77 27.37 7.43
C ARG A 215 22.36 27.01 6.06
N TRP A 216 22.80 25.76 5.92
CA TRP A 216 23.30 25.23 4.65
C TRP A 216 22.16 24.68 3.80
N LYS A 217 22.22 24.98 2.52
CA LYS A 217 21.17 24.61 1.55
C LYS A 217 21.77 24.15 0.24
N VAL A 218 21.07 23.22 -0.43
CA VAL A 218 21.28 22.94 -1.85
C VAL A 218 20.35 23.84 -2.63
N VAL A 219 20.90 24.67 -3.51
CA VAL A 219 20.19 25.75 -4.20
C VAL A 219 20.35 25.71 -5.71
N GLU A 220 19.33 26.14 -6.44
CA GLU A 220 19.38 26.50 -7.86
C GLU A 220 19.20 28.03 -7.98
N GLY A 221 20.32 28.75 -8.15
CA GLY A 221 20.28 30.20 -8.09
C GLY A 221 19.76 30.72 -6.73
N ASN A 222 18.61 31.39 -6.74
CA ASN A 222 17.98 31.90 -5.52
C ASN A 222 16.94 30.94 -4.91
N HIS A 223 16.64 29.85 -5.57
CA HIS A 223 15.69 28.85 -5.08
C HIS A 223 16.42 27.74 -4.32
N TRP A 224 16.02 27.51 -3.07
CA TRP A 224 16.53 26.37 -2.32
C TRP A 224 15.67 25.13 -2.53
N LEU A 225 16.32 24.00 -2.75
CA LEU A 225 15.68 22.70 -2.91
C LEU A 225 15.64 21.95 -1.56
N ILE A 226 16.77 21.93 -0.86
CA ILE A 226 16.92 21.25 0.43
C ILE A 226 17.61 22.17 1.42
N ASP A 227 17.15 22.17 2.66
CA ASP A 227 17.74 22.86 3.80
C ASP A 227 18.27 21.84 4.79
N THR A 228 19.59 21.79 4.99
CA THR A 228 20.27 20.87 5.90
C THR A 228 20.61 21.50 7.27
N GLY A 229 20.04 22.64 7.57
CA GLY A 229 20.30 23.35 8.82
C GLY A 229 21.76 23.76 8.95
N GLY A 230 22.38 23.44 10.09
CA GLY A 230 23.79 23.75 10.36
C GLY A 230 24.80 22.79 9.74
N ILE A 231 24.38 21.75 8.99
CA ILE A 231 25.25 20.62 8.62
C ILE A 231 25.66 20.71 7.15
N LYS A 232 26.82 21.34 6.89
CA LYS A 232 27.38 21.48 5.52
C LYS A 232 27.63 20.13 4.86
N ALA A 233 28.13 19.16 5.59
CA ALA A 233 28.47 17.84 5.05
C ALA A 233 27.26 17.13 4.44
N GLU A 234 26.05 17.32 5.00
CA GLU A 234 24.80 16.78 4.43
C GLU A 234 24.44 17.49 3.11
N ALA A 235 24.58 18.81 3.04
CA ALA A 235 24.34 19.56 1.80
C ALA A 235 25.31 19.13 0.68
N ASP A 236 26.60 18.97 1.00
CA ASP A 236 27.61 18.48 0.05
C ASP A 236 27.27 17.05 -0.41
N ARG A 237 26.85 16.17 0.52
CA ARG A 237 26.46 14.78 0.21
C ARG A 237 25.20 14.73 -0.68
N ILE A 238 24.20 15.57 -0.41
CA ILE A 238 23.00 15.67 -1.24
C ILE A 238 23.37 16.09 -2.66
N LEU A 239 24.20 17.11 -2.82
CA LEU A 239 24.66 17.56 -4.13
C LEU A 239 25.42 16.47 -4.89
N GLU A 240 26.25 15.67 -4.20
CA GLU A 240 26.92 14.49 -4.76
C GLU A 240 25.93 13.46 -5.27
N ILE A 241 24.92 13.07 -4.45
CA ILE A 241 23.87 12.12 -4.79
C ILE A 241 23.08 12.60 -6.02
N VAL A 242 22.65 13.88 -6.02
CA VAL A 242 21.90 14.46 -7.13
C VAL A 242 22.68 14.41 -8.45
N LYS A 243 23.97 14.70 -8.40
CA LYS A 243 24.87 14.64 -9.57
C LYS A 243 25.13 13.19 -10.03
N HIS A 244 25.42 12.29 -9.09
CA HIS A 244 25.72 10.88 -9.36
C HIS A 244 24.55 10.17 -10.07
N TYR A 245 23.35 10.30 -9.53
CA TYR A 245 22.15 9.65 -10.07
C TYR A 245 21.46 10.44 -11.19
N LYS A 246 22.03 11.58 -11.59
CA LYS A 246 21.46 12.46 -12.63
C LYS A 246 20.01 12.86 -12.32
N LEU A 247 19.74 13.20 -11.06
CA LEU A 247 18.41 13.62 -10.65
C LEU A 247 18.05 14.97 -11.27
N ALA A 248 16.80 15.11 -11.73
CA ALA A 248 16.31 16.30 -12.43
C ALA A 248 14.96 16.80 -11.92
N SER A 249 14.33 16.04 -11.04
CA SER A 249 13.10 16.45 -10.37
C SER A 249 12.97 15.86 -8.99
N MET A 250 12.35 16.63 -8.12
CA MET A 250 11.96 16.29 -6.76
C MET A 250 10.44 16.14 -6.74
N CYS A 251 9.97 15.01 -6.23
CA CYS A 251 8.54 14.68 -6.19
C CYS A 251 8.10 14.42 -4.75
N PHE A 252 6.81 14.66 -4.48
CA PHE A 252 6.26 14.60 -3.15
C PHE A 252 4.92 13.86 -3.09
N VAL A 253 4.63 13.29 -1.91
CA VAL A 253 3.29 12.91 -1.48
C VAL A 253 3.03 13.52 -0.12
N GLY A 254 1.90 14.21 0.05
CA GLY A 254 1.53 14.84 1.32
C GLY A 254 2.26 16.15 1.61
N ARG A 255 2.49 16.99 0.60
CA ARG A 255 3.06 18.34 0.75
C ARG A 255 1.92 19.39 0.71
N PRO A 256 1.96 20.39 1.62
CA PRO A 256 2.86 20.57 2.75
C PRO A 256 2.67 19.51 3.82
N SER A 257 3.70 19.33 4.69
CA SER A 257 3.63 18.35 5.78
C SER A 257 2.62 18.76 6.85
N CYS A 258 1.89 17.79 7.37
CA CYS A 258 0.83 17.95 8.35
C CYS A 258 1.29 17.50 9.74
N GLY A 259 1.51 18.45 10.64
CA GLY A 259 1.88 18.16 12.02
C GLY A 259 3.21 17.39 12.15
N ASP A 260 3.15 16.20 12.73
CA ASP A 260 4.28 15.28 12.93
C ASP A 260 4.52 14.34 11.74
N VAL A 261 3.75 14.50 10.66
CA VAL A 261 3.86 13.68 9.46
C VAL A 261 4.91 14.26 8.52
N THR A 262 5.86 13.42 8.09
CA THR A 262 6.83 13.80 7.06
C THR A 262 6.31 13.35 5.70
N PRO A 263 6.21 14.23 4.69
CA PRO A 263 5.79 13.85 3.37
C PRO A 263 6.80 12.87 2.75
N MET A 264 6.31 11.95 1.92
CA MET A 264 7.23 11.15 1.12
C MET A 264 7.91 12.07 0.10
N MET A 265 9.23 12.06 0.10
CA MET A 265 10.06 12.73 -0.90
C MET A 265 10.77 11.67 -1.73
N TYR A 266 10.66 11.76 -3.05
CA TYR A 266 11.40 10.91 -3.96
C TYR A 266 11.90 11.73 -5.16
N TRP A 267 12.83 11.16 -5.91
CA TRP A 267 13.55 11.88 -6.94
C TRP A 267 13.60 11.07 -8.22
N LEU A 268 13.47 11.76 -9.36
CA LEU A 268 13.53 11.12 -10.67
C LEU A 268 14.70 11.69 -11.49
N THR A 269 15.22 10.85 -12.37
CA THR A 269 16.28 11.20 -13.31
C THR A 269 15.78 12.08 -14.45
N ASP A 270 16.67 12.55 -15.34
CA ASP A 270 16.32 13.28 -16.57
C ASP A 270 15.30 12.51 -17.44
N ALA A 271 15.34 11.19 -17.40
CA ALA A 271 14.40 10.34 -18.14
C ALA A 271 13.05 10.14 -17.42
N GLY A 272 12.81 10.79 -16.29
CA GLY A 272 11.61 10.59 -15.47
C GLY A 272 11.53 9.21 -14.81
N SER A 273 12.65 8.50 -14.67
CA SER A 273 12.73 7.18 -14.07
C SER A 273 13.38 7.20 -12.69
N ALA A 274 13.15 6.12 -11.92
CA ALA A 274 13.85 5.89 -10.67
C ALA A 274 15.37 5.90 -10.86
N PRO A 275 16.16 6.53 -9.96
CA PRO A 275 17.60 6.38 -9.94
C PRO A 275 18.00 4.93 -9.70
N SER A 276 19.11 4.50 -10.27
CA SER A 276 19.59 3.13 -10.13
C SER A 276 21.11 3.07 -10.04
N GLY A 277 21.63 2.04 -9.36
CA GLY A 277 23.05 1.87 -9.09
C GLY A 277 23.37 2.05 -7.61
N SER A 278 24.66 2.26 -7.30
CA SER A 278 25.14 2.46 -5.93
C SER A 278 26.17 3.58 -5.86
N LEU A 279 26.21 4.28 -4.75
CA LEU A 279 27.20 5.27 -4.41
C LEU A 279 27.80 4.87 -3.06
N ALA A 280 29.13 4.94 -2.92
CA ALA A 280 29.79 4.55 -1.67
C ALA A 280 29.27 5.38 -0.47
N GLY A 281 29.07 4.72 0.66
CA GLY A 281 28.61 5.35 1.90
C GLY A 281 27.12 5.76 1.90
N GLU A 282 26.29 5.14 1.07
CA GLU A 282 24.84 5.30 1.17
C GLU A 282 24.27 4.58 2.39
N ASP A 283 23.32 5.22 3.02
CA ASP A 283 22.53 4.68 4.12
C ASP A 283 21.13 4.34 3.58
N CYS A 284 20.91 3.07 3.26
CA CYS A 284 19.68 2.60 2.58
C CYS A 284 19.05 1.41 3.30
N ILE A 285 17.73 1.34 3.20
CA ILE A 285 16.90 0.21 3.63
C ILE A 285 16.27 -0.39 2.37
N ALA A 286 16.52 -1.67 2.13
CA ALA A 286 15.88 -2.41 1.05
C ALA A 286 14.48 -2.88 1.48
N PHE A 287 13.57 -2.95 0.52
CA PHE A 287 12.21 -3.49 0.70
C PHE A 287 11.69 -4.11 -0.60
N ASP A 288 10.65 -4.94 -0.51
CA ASP A 288 9.98 -5.49 -1.69
C ASP A 288 8.68 -4.73 -1.97
N PRO A 289 8.56 -3.98 -3.09
CA PRO A 289 7.36 -3.23 -3.43
C PRO A 289 6.11 -4.12 -3.63
N ALA A 290 6.29 -5.41 -3.93
CA ALA A 290 5.18 -6.34 -4.05
C ALA A 290 4.55 -6.69 -2.70
N ASN A 291 5.33 -6.62 -1.61
CA ASN A 291 4.90 -6.95 -0.25
C ASN A 291 4.40 -5.73 0.54
N LEU A 292 4.55 -4.53 -0.01
CA LEU A 292 4.06 -3.33 0.65
C LEU A 292 2.53 -3.29 0.66
N ALA A 293 1.98 -2.86 1.78
CA ALA A 293 0.55 -2.60 1.95
C ALA A 293 0.32 -1.27 2.67
N VAL A 294 -0.85 -0.68 2.43
CA VAL A 294 -1.38 0.42 3.25
C VAL A 294 -2.11 -0.19 4.43
N LEU A 295 -1.69 0.16 5.64
CA LEU A 295 -2.22 -0.40 6.90
C LEU A 295 -2.58 0.72 7.87
N GLU A 296 -3.70 0.55 8.57
CA GLU A 296 -4.07 1.42 9.68
C GLU A 296 -3.57 0.81 11.01
N VAL A 297 -2.74 1.56 11.72
CA VAL A 297 -2.19 1.15 13.01
C VAL A 297 -2.35 2.29 14.02
N GLY A 298 -3.22 2.11 15.00
CA GLY A 298 -3.47 3.12 16.04
C GLY A 298 -4.02 4.45 15.48
N GLY A 299 -4.92 4.39 14.51
CA GLY A 299 -5.51 5.58 13.86
C GLY A 299 -4.57 6.29 12.86
N ARG A 300 -3.42 5.67 12.52
CA ARG A 300 -2.44 6.23 11.59
C ARG A 300 -2.25 5.29 10.39
N TRP A 301 -2.22 5.86 9.21
CA TRP A 301 -2.02 5.13 7.95
C TRP A 301 -0.54 5.05 7.59
N LYS A 302 -0.10 3.86 7.31
CA LYS A 302 1.31 3.54 7.04
C LYS A 302 1.46 2.76 5.75
N VAL A 303 2.56 2.99 5.06
CA VAL A 303 3.05 2.07 4.03
C VAL A 303 4.05 1.13 4.70
N ALA A 304 3.72 -0.15 4.76
CA ALA A 304 4.47 -1.12 5.53
C ALA A 304 4.76 -2.41 4.74
N GLU A 305 5.92 -2.98 4.97
CA GLU A 305 6.29 -4.35 4.62
C GLU A 305 6.20 -5.19 5.89
N GLY A 306 5.07 -5.83 6.03
CA GLY A 306 4.78 -6.59 7.22
C GLY A 306 4.77 -5.75 8.52
N ALA A 307 5.61 -6.08 9.55
CA ALA A 307 5.74 -5.31 10.80
C ALA A 307 6.55 -4.02 10.63
N HIS A 308 7.31 -3.94 9.55
CA HIS A 308 8.19 -2.81 9.30
C HIS A 308 7.47 -1.75 8.48
N TRP A 309 7.15 -0.63 9.07
CA TRP A 309 6.61 0.50 8.34
C TRP A 309 7.76 1.35 7.74
N LEU A 310 7.59 1.71 6.46
CA LEU A 310 8.52 2.58 5.73
C LEU A 310 8.11 4.05 5.88
N LEU A 311 6.79 4.32 5.77
CA LEU A 311 6.23 5.66 5.77
C LEU A 311 5.01 5.71 6.70
N ASP A 312 4.80 6.85 7.35
CA ASP A 312 3.67 7.11 8.24
C ASP A 312 3.03 8.44 7.84
N PHE A 313 1.78 8.38 7.40
CA PHE A 313 1.01 9.53 6.93
C PHE A 313 -0.04 10.01 7.93
N GLY A 314 0.05 9.57 9.20
CA GLY A 314 -0.93 9.97 10.20
C GLY A 314 -2.35 9.60 9.79
N PRO A 315 -3.32 10.53 9.88
CA PRO A 315 -4.72 10.23 9.55
C PRO A 315 -5.01 10.13 8.04
N ALA A 316 -4.06 10.49 7.17
CA ALA A 316 -4.24 10.62 5.72
C ALA A 316 -4.09 9.30 4.97
N HIS A 317 -5.19 8.57 4.78
CA HIS A 317 -5.24 7.35 3.97
C HIS A 317 -4.81 7.61 2.52
N GLY A 318 -5.33 8.66 1.89
CA GLY A 318 -5.04 9.01 0.50
C GLY A 318 -3.55 9.21 0.23
N ASN A 319 -2.81 9.80 1.17
CA ASN A 319 -1.36 9.96 1.04
C ASN A 319 -0.62 8.61 1.11
N ALA A 320 -1.06 7.69 1.97
CA ALA A 320 -0.47 6.35 2.03
C ALA A 320 -0.74 5.56 0.75
N VAL A 321 -1.95 5.67 0.17
CA VAL A 321 -2.31 5.08 -1.12
C VAL A 321 -1.46 5.67 -2.25
N ALA A 322 -1.31 7.00 -2.32
CA ALA A 322 -0.49 7.67 -3.32
C ALA A 322 0.99 7.26 -3.22
N ALA A 323 1.53 7.17 -2.00
CA ALA A 323 2.91 6.73 -1.79
C ALA A 323 3.13 5.30 -2.30
N LEU A 324 2.24 4.37 -1.97
CA LEU A 324 2.31 3.00 -2.47
C LEU A 324 2.19 2.93 -3.99
N HIS A 325 1.29 3.75 -4.58
CA HIS A 325 1.15 3.86 -6.03
C HIS A 325 2.48 4.28 -6.69
N PHE A 326 3.13 5.35 -6.23
CA PHE A 326 4.39 5.82 -6.83
C PHE A 326 5.56 4.86 -6.56
N ILE A 327 5.63 4.24 -5.39
CA ILE A 327 6.63 3.19 -5.12
C ILE A 327 6.53 2.07 -6.16
N ARG A 328 5.32 1.61 -6.47
CA ARG A 328 5.08 0.54 -7.45
C ARG A 328 5.28 1.00 -8.90
N THR A 329 4.80 2.19 -9.25
CA THR A 329 4.93 2.77 -10.60
C THR A 329 6.40 2.93 -10.99
N HIS A 330 7.22 3.47 -10.10
CA HIS A 330 8.66 3.66 -10.33
C HIS A 330 9.50 2.43 -9.98
N GLN A 331 8.88 1.37 -9.45
CA GLN A 331 9.56 0.13 -9.04
C GLN A 331 10.68 0.39 -8.03
N PHE A 332 10.46 1.32 -7.10
CA PHE A 332 11.39 1.55 -6.01
C PHE A 332 11.46 0.32 -5.09
N ASN A 333 12.68 0.00 -4.65
CA ASN A 333 12.93 -1.13 -3.75
C ASN A 333 14.06 -0.87 -2.74
N GLU A 334 14.55 0.36 -2.69
CA GLU A 334 15.41 0.87 -1.64
C GLU A 334 14.98 2.30 -1.27
N MET A 335 14.93 2.58 0.03
CA MET A 335 14.74 3.90 0.61
C MET A 335 16.04 4.34 1.26
N CYS A 336 16.58 5.45 0.85
CA CYS A 336 17.89 5.94 1.25
C CYS A 336 17.77 7.30 1.95
N PHE A 337 18.76 7.60 2.80
CA PHE A 337 18.73 8.75 3.70
C PHE A 337 20.06 9.51 3.70
N VAL A 338 19.96 10.81 3.95
CA VAL A 338 21.08 11.66 4.35
C VAL A 338 20.72 12.28 5.69
N GLY A 339 21.54 12.02 6.72
CA GLY A 339 21.37 12.66 8.04
C GLY A 339 20.43 11.95 9.03
N ARG A 340 20.36 10.57 9.02
CA ARG A 340 19.58 9.88 10.07
C ARG A 340 20.17 10.12 11.48
N PRO A 341 19.36 10.19 12.56
CA PRO A 341 17.91 9.86 12.63
C PRO A 341 16.93 10.94 12.17
N GLY A 342 17.34 12.16 11.88
CA GLY A 342 16.51 13.26 11.36
C GLY A 342 16.91 13.62 9.94
N PRO A 343 16.55 12.84 8.90
CA PRO A 343 17.13 12.97 7.57
C PRO A 343 16.78 14.31 6.92
N SER A 344 17.79 15.01 6.41
CA SER A 344 17.64 16.20 5.58
C SER A 344 17.14 15.87 4.18
N MET A 345 17.39 14.64 3.70
CA MET A 345 16.93 14.12 2.43
C MET A 345 16.55 12.65 2.56
N THR A 346 15.39 12.30 1.99
CA THR A 346 15.07 10.91 1.64
C THR A 346 15.02 10.79 0.12
N TYR A 347 15.43 9.64 -0.40
CA TYR A 347 15.29 9.33 -1.80
C TYR A 347 15.09 7.84 -1.98
N PHE A 348 14.35 7.50 -3.01
CA PHE A 348 14.05 6.13 -3.36
C PHE A 348 14.80 5.78 -4.63
N LYS A 349 15.27 4.54 -4.74
CA LYS A 349 15.93 4.06 -5.94
C LYS A 349 15.51 2.65 -6.30
N ARG A 350 15.77 2.31 -7.56
CA ARG A 350 15.63 0.96 -8.09
C ARG A 350 17.00 0.31 -8.13
N ARG A 351 17.22 -0.66 -7.26
CA ARG A 351 18.42 -1.49 -7.34
C ARG A 351 18.30 -2.46 -8.50
N ARG A 352 19.21 -2.36 -9.45
CA ARG A 352 19.34 -3.37 -10.50
C ARG A 352 20.07 -4.56 -9.91
N GLY A 353 19.54 -5.78 -10.10
CA GLY A 353 20.24 -6.99 -9.68
C GLY A 353 19.91 -7.47 -8.28
N ILE A 354 18.69 -7.21 -7.74
CA ILE A 354 18.23 -7.79 -6.45
C ILE A 354 18.28 -9.32 -6.43
N ARG A 355 18.57 -9.95 -7.55
CA ARG A 355 18.88 -11.39 -7.58
C ARG A 355 20.06 -11.78 -6.69
N ASP A 356 20.87 -10.80 -6.24
CA ASP A 356 22.06 -11.03 -5.43
C ASP A 356 21.84 -10.89 -3.92
N HIS A 357 20.65 -10.43 -3.48
CA HIS A 357 20.30 -10.34 -2.06
C HIS A 357 19.17 -11.30 -1.72
N LEU A 358 19.40 -12.08 -0.69
CA LEU A 358 18.38 -12.90 -0.07
C LEU A 358 17.32 -11.99 0.54
N GLN A 359 16.10 -12.06 0.03
CA GLN A 359 14.96 -11.34 0.58
C GLN A 359 14.03 -12.32 1.29
N VAL A 360 13.53 -11.90 2.42
CA VAL A 360 12.50 -12.63 3.16
C VAL A 360 11.19 -11.92 2.92
N MET A 361 10.21 -12.60 2.36
CA MET A 361 8.84 -12.11 2.35
C MET A 361 8.28 -12.11 3.77
N ASP A 362 7.52 -11.09 4.10
CA ASP A 362 6.77 -11.09 5.36
C ASP A 362 5.76 -12.25 5.36
N PRO A 363 5.91 -13.21 6.28
CA PRO A 363 5.02 -14.37 6.35
C PRO A 363 3.62 -14.02 6.87
N ARG A 364 3.35 -12.81 7.36
CA ARG A 364 2.10 -12.46 8.04
C ARG A 364 0.86 -12.56 7.18
N VAL A 365 0.98 -12.30 5.88
CA VAL A 365 -0.12 -12.53 4.94
C VAL A 365 -0.40 -14.02 4.74
N LEU A 366 0.57 -14.87 5.08
CA LEU A 366 0.58 -16.30 4.78
C LEU A 366 0.57 -17.17 6.03
N HIS A 367 0.61 -16.59 7.23
CA HIS A 367 0.49 -17.37 8.46
C HIS A 367 -0.90 -17.27 9.07
N ALA A 368 -1.30 -18.29 9.80
CA ALA A 368 -2.50 -18.30 10.59
C ALA A 368 -2.33 -19.20 11.81
N ALA A 369 -3.10 -18.92 12.86
CA ALA A 369 -3.13 -19.80 14.02
C ALA A 369 -3.56 -21.20 13.60
N ILE A 370 -2.95 -22.21 14.19
CA ILE A 370 -3.21 -23.63 13.91
C ILE A 370 -4.70 -23.96 14.09
N ASP A 371 -5.36 -23.30 15.02
CA ASP A 371 -6.77 -23.54 15.35
C ASP A 371 -7.76 -23.05 14.28
N ASN A 372 -7.30 -22.37 13.21
CA ASN A 372 -8.14 -22.00 12.07
C ASN A 372 -8.23 -23.17 11.07
N PRO A 373 -9.39 -23.83 10.90
CA PRO A 373 -9.48 -25.09 10.15
C PRO A 373 -9.26 -24.97 8.64
N HIS A 374 -9.23 -23.77 8.08
CA HIS A 374 -9.14 -23.56 6.63
C HIS A 374 -7.84 -22.88 6.14
N TRP A 375 -7.00 -22.38 7.03
CA TRP A 375 -5.83 -21.59 6.63
C TRP A 375 -4.79 -22.38 5.82
N TRP A 376 -4.55 -23.63 6.17
CA TRP A 376 -3.50 -24.44 5.56
C TRP A 376 -3.82 -24.85 4.11
N GLN A 377 -5.10 -24.92 3.72
CA GLN A 377 -5.47 -25.18 2.33
C GLN A 377 -5.02 -24.05 1.41
N ALA A 378 -5.34 -22.82 1.75
CA ALA A 378 -4.92 -21.65 0.98
C ALA A 378 -3.39 -21.54 0.88
N GLN A 379 -2.68 -21.84 1.97
CA GLN A 379 -1.21 -21.83 1.96
C GLN A 379 -0.62 -22.95 1.10
N ARG A 380 -1.18 -24.13 1.13
CA ARG A 380 -0.76 -25.25 0.24
C ARG A 380 -0.99 -24.91 -1.22
N GLU A 381 -2.09 -24.29 -1.58
CA GLU A 381 -2.36 -23.85 -2.95
C GLU A 381 -1.33 -22.82 -3.44
N LEU A 382 -0.91 -21.89 -2.59
CA LEU A 382 0.14 -20.91 -2.91
C LEU A 382 1.50 -21.59 -3.16
N VAL A 383 1.85 -22.58 -2.36
CA VAL A 383 3.09 -23.36 -2.53
C VAL A 383 3.01 -24.25 -3.76
N ALA A 384 1.86 -24.88 -3.99
CA ALA A 384 1.63 -25.78 -5.13
C ALA A 384 1.77 -25.09 -6.51
N ALA A 385 1.78 -23.76 -6.55
CA ALA A 385 2.06 -23.01 -7.79
C ALA A 385 3.54 -23.13 -8.27
N ARG A 386 4.42 -23.80 -7.51
CA ARG A 386 5.82 -24.03 -7.89
C ARG A 386 5.99 -25.35 -8.63
N GLU A 387 6.99 -25.42 -9.52
CA GLU A 387 7.24 -26.62 -10.34
C GLU A 387 7.72 -27.83 -9.54
N THR A 388 8.44 -27.61 -8.44
CA THR A 388 8.89 -28.68 -7.55
C THR A 388 8.32 -28.45 -6.17
N VAL A 389 7.38 -29.28 -5.76
CA VAL A 389 6.76 -29.27 -4.43
C VAL A 389 6.96 -30.63 -3.77
N ILE A 390 7.51 -30.64 -2.56
CA ILE A 390 7.61 -31.80 -1.69
C ILE A 390 6.60 -31.63 -0.58
N ASP A 391 5.51 -32.37 -0.63
CA ASP A 391 4.43 -32.34 0.36
C ASP A 391 4.57 -33.47 1.36
N LEU A 392 5.02 -33.14 2.54
CA LEU A 392 5.27 -34.08 3.64
C LEU A 392 3.99 -34.39 4.43
N SER A 393 2.95 -33.57 4.26
CA SER A 393 1.66 -33.80 4.94
C SER A 393 0.88 -35.00 4.39
N SER A 394 1.23 -35.48 3.21
CA SER A 394 0.61 -36.66 2.58
C SER A 394 1.19 -38.00 3.06
N HIS A 395 2.29 -37.99 3.81
CA HIS A 395 2.94 -39.20 4.28
C HIS A 395 2.28 -39.79 5.54
N ALA A 396 2.38 -41.09 5.73
CA ALA A 396 1.88 -41.75 6.94
C ALA A 396 2.69 -41.33 8.17
N VAL A 397 2.03 -41.22 9.32
CA VAL A 397 2.68 -40.92 10.60
C VAL A 397 3.56 -42.10 11.02
N GLY A 398 4.78 -41.80 11.46
CA GLY A 398 5.75 -42.79 11.93
C GLY A 398 7.12 -42.62 11.28
N PRO A 399 8.06 -43.53 11.59
CA PRO A 399 9.35 -43.60 10.94
C PRO A 399 9.17 -43.79 9.43
N CYS A 400 9.93 -43.03 8.63
CA CYS A 400 9.86 -43.12 7.17
C CYS A 400 11.28 -43.13 6.57
N ASP A 401 11.39 -43.73 5.38
CA ASP A 401 12.55 -43.44 4.53
C ASP A 401 12.55 -41.96 4.21
N ASP A 402 13.74 -41.33 4.17
CA ASP A 402 13.86 -39.91 3.96
C ASP A 402 13.03 -39.45 2.74
N PRO A 403 11.87 -38.81 2.95
CA PRO A 403 10.96 -38.43 1.86
C PRO A 403 11.53 -37.35 0.97
N LEU A 404 12.51 -36.58 1.47
CA LEU A 404 13.20 -35.54 0.76
C LEU A 404 14.25 -36.07 -0.21
N ALA A 405 14.87 -37.20 0.13
CA ALA A 405 15.93 -37.79 -0.68
C ALA A 405 15.46 -38.22 -2.07
N LYS A 406 14.20 -38.65 -2.22
CA LYS A 406 13.59 -39.01 -3.52
C LYS A 406 13.54 -37.84 -4.49
N MET A 407 13.50 -36.60 -3.96
CA MET A 407 13.50 -35.35 -4.74
C MET A 407 14.88 -34.70 -4.78
N GLY A 408 15.91 -35.39 -4.29
CA GLY A 408 17.30 -34.95 -4.28
C GLY A 408 17.63 -33.93 -3.17
N VAL A 409 16.70 -33.62 -2.28
CA VAL A 409 16.95 -32.79 -1.09
C VAL A 409 17.52 -33.68 0.00
N ARG A 410 18.64 -33.29 0.59
CA ARG A 410 19.27 -33.98 1.71
C ARG A 410 19.02 -33.21 2.99
N ILE A 411 18.69 -33.95 4.06
CA ILE A 411 18.59 -33.37 5.40
C ILE A 411 19.65 -33.97 6.31
N ALA A 412 20.29 -33.15 7.11
CA ALA A 412 21.27 -33.58 8.11
C ALA A 412 21.07 -32.80 9.42
N THR A 413 21.48 -33.41 10.54
CA THR A 413 21.63 -32.68 11.81
C THR A 413 22.95 -31.90 11.82
N ALA A 414 23.04 -30.85 12.64
CA ALA A 414 24.23 -29.98 12.69
C ALA A 414 25.51 -30.70 13.10
N ASP A 415 25.42 -31.84 13.79
CA ASP A 415 26.54 -32.67 14.20
C ASP A 415 26.86 -33.80 13.18
N SER A 416 26.36 -33.68 11.97
CA SER A 416 26.57 -34.63 10.84
C SER A 416 26.12 -36.04 11.10
N ARG A 417 25.26 -36.29 12.10
CA ARG A 417 24.63 -37.56 12.33
C ARG A 417 23.53 -37.80 11.29
N ARG A 418 23.25 -39.07 11.07
CA ARG A 418 22.12 -39.47 10.22
C ARG A 418 20.84 -38.90 10.81
N PHE A 419 20.06 -38.18 9.99
CA PHE A 419 18.76 -37.69 10.37
C PHE A 419 17.75 -38.86 10.37
N ASP A 420 17.15 -39.15 11.51
CA ASP A 420 16.08 -40.15 11.61
C ASP A 420 14.76 -39.50 11.21
N ALA A 421 14.35 -39.70 9.95
CA ALA A 421 13.14 -39.13 9.42
C ALA A 421 11.89 -39.70 10.10
N HIS A 422 11.08 -38.85 10.65
CA HIS A 422 9.83 -39.21 11.32
C HIS A 422 8.72 -38.21 10.95
N ILE A 423 7.64 -38.70 10.39
CA ILE A 423 6.44 -37.92 10.16
C ILE A 423 5.63 -37.88 11.46
N SER A 424 5.41 -36.71 12.00
CA SER A 424 4.57 -36.46 13.16
C SER A 424 3.29 -35.75 12.78
N GLU A 425 2.27 -35.91 13.64
CA GLU A 425 1.03 -35.14 13.52
C GLU A 425 0.74 -34.47 14.86
N GLN A 426 0.64 -33.15 14.88
CA GLN A 426 0.31 -32.37 16.06
C GLN A 426 -0.80 -31.36 15.69
N HIS A 427 -1.85 -31.31 16.47
CA HIS A 427 -3.01 -30.43 16.24
C HIS A 427 -3.59 -30.53 14.81
N GLY A 428 -3.61 -31.74 14.24
CA GLY A 428 -4.10 -31.97 12.88
C GLY A 428 -3.13 -31.55 11.76
N ILE A 429 -1.91 -31.10 12.10
CA ILE A 429 -0.88 -30.77 11.14
C ILE A 429 0.14 -31.89 11.08
N ARG A 430 0.31 -32.41 9.88
CA ARG A 430 1.25 -33.50 9.60
C ARG A 430 2.46 -32.97 8.84
N GLY A 431 3.65 -33.38 9.26
CA GLY A 431 4.89 -32.99 8.61
C GLY A 431 6.10 -33.74 9.16
N LEU A 432 7.25 -33.51 8.55
CA LEU A 432 8.52 -34.04 9.01
C LEU A 432 8.95 -33.35 10.30
N ALA A 433 9.10 -34.13 11.37
CA ALA A 433 9.51 -33.62 12.67
C ALA A 433 10.95 -33.11 12.62
N LEU A 434 11.16 -31.86 13.01
CA LEU A 434 12.45 -31.22 13.15
C LEU A 434 12.72 -30.94 14.64
N ALA A 435 13.94 -31.21 15.10
CA ALA A 435 14.37 -30.91 16.45
C ALA A 435 15.80 -30.35 16.44
N GLY A 436 16.03 -29.23 17.13
CA GLY A 436 17.32 -28.57 17.16
C GLY A 436 17.75 -28.04 15.80
N LYS A 437 19.05 -28.17 15.48
CA LYS A 437 19.63 -27.62 14.25
C LYS A 437 19.65 -28.67 13.14
N CYS A 438 18.97 -28.37 12.06
CA CYS A 438 18.90 -29.17 10.85
C CYS A 438 19.41 -28.37 9.65
N GLU A 439 20.00 -29.05 8.67
CA GLU A 439 20.43 -28.47 7.40
C GLU A 439 19.74 -29.20 6.25
N LEU A 440 19.09 -28.44 5.38
CA LEU A 440 18.53 -28.91 4.11
C LEU A 440 19.50 -28.52 2.99
N GLN A 441 20.04 -29.50 2.27
CA GLN A 441 20.80 -29.28 1.06
C GLN A 441 19.92 -29.53 -0.15
N LEU A 442 19.76 -28.50 -1.00
CA LEU A 442 18.94 -28.57 -2.20
C LEU A 442 19.69 -29.34 -3.31
N PRO A 443 18.97 -30.00 -4.23
CA PRO A 443 19.59 -30.76 -5.33
C PRO A 443 20.34 -29.86 -6.32
N ARG A 444 20.05 -28.58 -6.29
CA ARG A 444 20.67 -27.55 -7.12
C ARG A 444 20.52 -26.16 -6.49
N SER A 445 21.28 -25.20 -6.97
CA SER A 445 21.10 -23.80 -6.58
C SER A 445 19.84 -23.24 -7.24
N VAL A 446 19.03 -22.54 -6.45
CA VAL A 446 17.79 -21.87 -6.86
C VAL A 446 17.76 -20.44 -6.38
N ASP A 447 16.92 -19.60 -6.98
CA ASP A 447 16.78 -18.19 -6.58
C ASP A 447 15.62 -17.98 -5.60
N GLN A 448 14.87 -19.03 -5.28
CA GLN A 448 13.79 -19.00 -4.33
C GLN A 448 13.52 -20.36 -3.71
N VAL A 449 13.23 -20.36 -2.41
CA VAL A 449 12.75 -21.53 -1.66
C VAL A 449 11.55 -21.11 -0.83
N ASP A 450 10.45 -21.83 -0.94
CA ASP A 450 9.26 -21.66 -0.11
C ASP A 450 9.21 -22.82 0.91
N ILE A 451 9.07 -22.49 2.19
CA ILE A 451 9.01 -23.46 3.29
C ILE A 451 7.73 -23.24 4.07
N LEU A 452 6.88 -24.25 4.10
CA LEU A 452 5.71 -24.30 4.99
C LEU A 452 6.09 -25.06 6.24
N ILE A 453 6.12 -24.38 7.38
CA ILE A 453 6.56 -24.91 8.67
C ILE A 453 5.53 -24.63 9.76
N ALA A 454 5.30 -25.62 10.62
CA ALA A 454 4.49 -25.45 11.82
C ALA A 454 5.38 -25.51 13.07
N HIS A 455 5.16 -24.62 14.03
CA HIS A 455 5.83 -24.65 15.32
C HIS A 455 4.84 -24.48 16.46
N PHE A 456 5.13 -25.09 17.60
CA PHE A 456 4.19 -25.22 18.70
C PHE A 456 4.68 -24.51 19.98
N GLY A 457 5.95 -24.16 20.01
CA GLY A 457 6.62 -23.46 21.10
C GLY A 457 7.45 -22.29 20.58
N ARG A 458 8.73 -22.20 21.01
CA ARG A 458 9.64 -21.15 20.57
C ARG A 458 9.82 -21.20 19.03
N PRO A 459 9.74 -20.03 18.35
CA PRO A 459 9.80 -19.98 16.91
C PRO A 459 11.15 -20.48 16.36
N PRO A 460 11.14 -21.23 15.25
CA PRO A 460 12.36 -21.63 14.57
C PRO A 460 13.03 -20.43 13.86
N THR A 461 14.35 -20.49 13.78
CA THR A 461 15.14 -19.59 12.95
C THR A 461 15.56 -20.30 11.68
N ILE A 462 15.32 -19.71 10.52
CA ILE A 462 15.63 -20.28 9.21
C ILE A 462 16.64 -19.39 8.49
N LYS A 463 17.69 -20.01 7.96
CA LYS A 463 18.79 -19.32 7.24
C LYS A 463 19.00 -19.99 5.90
N ALA A 464 18.87 -19.24 4.81
CA ALA A 464 19.27 -19.70 3.49
C ALA A 464 20.70 -19.27 3.17
N ARG A 465 21.47 -20.15 2.52
CA ARG A 465 22.84 -19.85 2.05
C ARG A 465 22.91 -20.01 0.54
N GLY A 466 23.53 -19.02 -0.11
CA GLY A 466 23.85 -19.05 -1.52
C GLY A 466 25.35 -19.26 -1.79
N LYS A 467 25.71 -19.32 -3.08
CA LYS A 467 27.07 -19.56 -3.55
C LYS A 467 28.14 -18.61 -2.98
N ASP A 468 27.76 -17.37 -2.71
CA ASP A 468 28.69 -16.33 -2.21
C ASP A 468 28.72 -16.26 -0.69
N LYS A 469 28.32 -17.33 0.01
CA LYS A 469 28.21 -17.38 1.48
C LYS A 469 27.29 -16.30 2.08
N GLN A 470 26.51 -15.62 1.28
CA GLN A 470 25.48 -14.70 1.76
C GLN A 470 24.40 -15.51 2.48
N MET A 471 23.97 -15.01 3.63
CA MET A 471 22.94 -15.64 4.44
C MET A 471 21.76 -14.69 4.59
N VAL A 472 20.57 -15.22 4.42
CA VAL A 472 19.35 -14.60 4.92
C VAL A 472 18.86 -15.37 6.13
N SER A 473 18.47 -14.63 7.15
CA SER A 473 17.92 -15.21 8.36
C SER A 473 16.48 -14.69 8.55
N VAL A 474 15.55 -15.60 8.75
CA VAL A 474 14.21 -15.28 9.20
C VAL A 474 13.95 -15.99 10.52
N VAL A 475 13.30 -15.29 11.44
CA VAL A 475 12.73 -15.87 12.66
C VAL A 475 11.23 -15.95 12.40
N ALA A 476 10.65 -17.12 12.64
CA ALA A 476 9.20 -17.29 12.59
C ALA A 476 8.50 -16.42 13.66
N ASP A 477 7.20 -16.22 13.52
CA ASP A 477 6.40 -15.43 14.48
C ASP A 477 6.62 -15.94 15.92
N ASP A 478 6.78 -15.06 16.87
CA ASP A 478 7.04 -15.40 18.29
C ASP A 478 5.82 -15.97 19.02
N ARG A 479 4.64 -15.95 18.40
CA ARG A 479 3.43 -16.56 18.96
C ARG A 479 3.51 -18.09 18.84
N PRO A 480 3.19 -18.84 19.89
CA PRO A 480 3.13 -20.29 19.80
C PRO A 480 1.98 -20.76 18.88
N ARG A 481 2.08 -21.97 18.40
CA ARG A 481 1.06 -22.63 17.58
C ARG A 481 0.76 -21.87 16.28
N GLN A 482 1.81 -21.60 15.51
CA GLN A 482 1.69 -21.00 14.20
C GLN A 482 2.08 -21.99 13.10
N VAL A 483 1.48 -21.81 11.94
CA VAL A 483 1.96 -22.40 10.69
C VAL A 483 2.25 -21.26 9.72
N GLU A 484 3.42 -21.27 9.15
CA GLU A 484 3.95 -20.18 8.38
C GLU A 484 4.52 -20.65 7.06
N LEU A 485 4.21 -19.93 5.99
CA LEU A 485 4.89 -20.04 4.72
C LEU A 485 6.00 -19.00 4.67
N LEU A 486 7.24 -19.48 4.77
CA LEU A 486 8.44 -18.64 4.71
C LEU A 486 9.02 -18.72 3.30
N ARG A 487 9.08 -17.58 2.63
CA ARG A 487 9.65 -17.47 1.29
C ARG A 487 11.04 -16.84 1.38
N LEU A 488 12.04 -17.61 0.98
CA LEU A 488 13.45 -17.19 0.94
C LEU A 488 13.82 -16.90 -0.51
N ILE A 489 14.22 -15.67 -0.80
CA ILE A 489 14.60 -15.24 -2.15
C ILE A 489 16.07 -14.81 -2.13
N GLY A 490 16.85 -15.32 -3.08
CA GLY A 490 18.26 -14.97 -3.20
C GLY A 490 18.97 -15.68 -4.33
N SER A 491 20.15 -15.21 -4.67
CA SER A 491 20.92 -15.80 -5.77
C SER A 491 21.60 -17.10 -5.36
N GLY A 492 21.26 -18.17 -6.06
CA GLY A 492 21.97 -19.43 -5.96
C GLY A 492 21.87 -20.12 -4.61
N ILE A 493 20.71 -20.08 -3.94
CA ILE A 493 20.45 -20.81 -2.70
C ILE A 493 20.65 -22.30 -2.96
N ASP A 494 21.55 -22.93 -2.22
CA ASP A 494 21.81 -24.36 -2.29
C ASP A 494 21.60 -25.06 -0.94
N ARG A 495 21.42 -24.26 0.13
CA ARG A 495 21.33 -24.78 1.50
C ARG A 495 20.40 -23.93 2.36
N VAL A 496 19.62 -24.60 3.22
CA VAL A 496 18.76 -23.96 4.22
C VAL A 496 19.03 -24.58 5.59
N ASP A 497 19.47 -23.77 6.54
CA ASP A 497 19.64 -24.13 7.94
C ASP A 497 18.34 -23.80 8.70
N ILE A 498 17.83 -24.74 9.49
CA ILE A 498 16.68 -24.59 10.35
C ILE A 498 17.10 -24.86 11.80
N ASP A 499 16.94 -23.89 12.69
CA ASP A 499 17.15 -24.06 14.13
C ASP A 499 15.78 -24.04 14.83
N ALA A 500 15.30 -25.21 15.23
CA ALA A 500 14.01 -25.44 15.86
C ALA A 500 14.21 -25.91 17.32
N PRO A 501 14.53 -25.02 18.28
CA PRO A 501 14.96 -25.39 19.64
C PRO A 501 13.90 -26.15 20.44
N GLU A 502 12.61 -25.93 20.18
CA GLU A 502 11.49 -26.62 20.83
C GLU A 502 10.72 -27.54 19.86
N GLY A 503 11.31 -27.83 18.71
CA GLY A 503 10.71 -28.64 17.66
C GLY A 503 9.83 -27.86 16.72
N ALA A 504 9.72 -28.37 15.49
CA ALA A 504 8.83 -27.88 14.45
C ALA A 504 8.44 -29.02 13.51
N SER A 505 7.42 -28.81 12.70
CA SER A 505 7.04 -29.74 11.63
C SER A 505 7.24 -29.06 10.27
N LEU A 506 8.13 -29.58 9.44
CA LEU A 506 8.24 -29.18 8.04
C LEU A 506 7.10 -29.82 7.27
N VAL A 507 6.15 -29.00 6.81
CA VAL A 507 4.93 -29.47 6.14
C VAL A 507 5.15 -29.60 4.63
N GLN A 508 5.75 -28.58 4.03
CA GLN A 508 6.09 -28.55 2.61
C GLN A 508 7.38 -27.78 2.37
N ILE A 509 8.06 -28.12 1.28
CA ILE A 509 9.12 -27.33 0.69
C ILE A 509 8.90 -27.24 -0.82
N ALA A 510 9.06 -26.07 -1.38
CA ALA A 510 8.88 -25.83 -2.81
C ALA A 510 9.97 -24.92 -3.36
N PHE A 511 10.38 -25.18 -4.60
CA PHE A 511 11.36 -24.34 -5.31
C PHE A 511 11.12 -24.41 -6.82
N PRO A 512 11.60 -23.41 -7.62
CA PRO A 512 11.43 -23.38 -9.08
C PRO A 512 12.02 -24.61 -9.74
N GLY A 513 11.33 -25.17 -10.73
CA GLY A 513 11.81 -26.22 -11.62
C GLY A 513 12.95 -25.76 -12.56
N HIS A 514 13.43 -26.64 -13.44
CA HIS A 514 14.44 -26.29 -14.45
C HIS A 514 13.79 -25.43 -15.56
N THR A 515 14.09 -24.15 -15.66
CA THR A 515 13.94 -23.44 -16.92
C THR A 515 15.09 -23.85 -17.84
N ARG A 516 14.89 -24.90 -18.65
CA ARG A 516 15.58 -24.98 -19.94
C ARG A 516 15.05 -23.80 -20.76
N GLY A 517 15.97 -23.00 -21.31
CA GLY A 517 15.65 -21.78 -22.02
C GLY A 517 14.52 -21.95 -23.04
N GLY A 518 13.63 -20.99 -23.07
CA GLY A 518 12.73 -20.69 -24.17
C GLY A 518 11.33 -21.27 -24.03
N THR A 519 10.44 -20.41 -24.02
CA THR A 519 9.00 -20.36 -24.29
C THR A 519 8.14 -20.13 -23.04
N PRO A 520 7.37 -19.04 -22.98
CA PRO A 520 6.41 -18.80 -21.90
C PRO A 520 5.34 -19.91 -21.92
N LEU A 521 5.07 -20.49 -20.76
CA LEU A 521 3.97 -21.43 -20.60
C LEU A 521 2.64 -20.75 -20.94
N PRO A 522 1.71 -21.42 -21.62
CA PRO A 522 0.39 -20.86 -21.91
C PRO A 522 -0.39 -20.65 -20.62
N VAL A 523 -0.99 -19.47 -20.52
CA VAL A 523 -1.94 -19.11 -19.45
C VAL A 523 -3.02 -20.19 -19.35
N PRO A 524 -3.35 -20.72 -18.18
CA PRO A 524 -4.44 -21.69 -18.00
C PRO A 524 -5.75 -21.07 -18.51
N LYS A 525 -6.39 -21.69 -19.48
CA LYS A 525 -7.71 -21.31 -19.93
C LYS A 525 -8.72 -21.59 -18.82
N HIS A 526 -9.55 -20.60 -18.52
CA HIS A 526 -10.69 -20.76 -17.63
C HIS A 526 -11.57 -21.94 -18.06
N PRO A 527 -12.11 -22.76 -17.14
CA PRO A 527 -13.04 -23.82 -17.49
C PRO A 527 -14.39 -23.22 -17.90
N GLY A 528 -14.56 -22.94 -19.16
CA GLY A 528 -15.78 -22.33 -19.73
C GLY A 528 -15.81 -22.17 -21.24
N GLU A 529 -14.68 -22.17 -21.91
CA GLU A 529 -14.64 -22.07 -23.38
C GLU A 529 -14.74 -23.45 -24.04
N ARG A 530 -15.96 -23.78 -24.46
CA ARG A 530 -16.20 -24.89 -25.39
C ARG A 530 -15.59 -24.59 -26.75
N ALA A 531 -14.75 -25.49 -27.21
CA ALA A 531 -14.19 -25.46 -28.55
C ALA A 531 -15.29 -25.38 -29.61
N LYS A 532 -15.30 -24.31 -30.41
CA LYS A 532 -16.05 -24.28 -31.68
C LYS A 532 -15.32 -25.17 -32.68
N GLY A 533 -15.98 -26.26 -33.02
CA GLY A 533 -15.48 -27.22 -33.99
C GLY A 533 -15.32 -26.59 -35.38
N SER A 534 -14.17 -26.81 -35.98
CA SER A 534 -13.94 -26.53 -37.40
C SER A 534 -14.61 -27.62 -38.22
N SER A 535 -15.70 -27.31 -38.93
CA SER A 535 -16.21 -28.16 -39.99
C SER A 535 -15.41 -27.89 -41.25
N LYS A 536 -14.57 -28.84 -41.67
CA LYS A 536 -14.09 -28.93 -43.03
C LYS A 536 -15.25 -29.34 -43.92
N LYS A 537 -15.59 -28.53 -44.89
CA LYS A 537 -16.32 -28.96 -46.10
C LYS A 537 -15.33 -29.25 -47.22
N LYS A 538 -15.60 -30.39 -47.85
CA LYS A 538 -14.97 -30.80 -49.13
C LYS A 538 -15.26 -29.80 -50.23
#